data_ae5501dfe74f25b2deda291bf377eb1e
#
_entry.id   ae5501dfe74f25b2deda291bf377eb1e
#
_cell.length_a   1.000
_cell.length_b   1.000
_cell.length_c   1.000
_cell.angle_alpha   90.00
_cell.angle_beta   90.00
_cell.angle_gamma   90.00
#
_symmetry.space_group_name_H-M   'P 1'
#
loop_
_entity.id
_entity.type
_entity.pdbx_description
1 polymer ?
#
loop_
_entity_poly.entity_id
_entity_poly.type
_entity_poly.pdbx_seq_one_letter_code
_entity_poly.pdbx_strand_id
1 'polypeptide(L)'
;MKSITRRQLLKSAPAVIGALSVAELAAAQAVSPADSGKGPKVGLVTYMLAAEWDVPTIIANCTETKFAAVELRTTHAHGVEVSLSQVQRAEVRKKFEDSPVKLASLGSAFEYDSPDPAVLKQNIEGTKEYARLAADLGCDGIKVRPNNLQEKQGITKQQTITQIADSLTIVGRAAAGEGVEVRVEVHGGGTNRFPVYSAIMEQCQSPNVYVCWNCNDSDLEDGGLEHNFKLVADKIHFVHMRDLFVEEYPWRKLFELLAGTGYEGYCCAEIPASSDPLRVMKYYRALFLAYQNRL
;
A
#
# COMPACT_ATOMS: atom_id res chain seq x y z
N MET A 1 -7.79 -39.97 59.11
CA MET A 1 -8.08 -39.17 57.91
C MET A 1 -8.68 -40.11 56.90
N LYS A 2 -10.00 -40.01 56.60
CA LYS A 2 -10.69 -40.88 55.63
C LYS A 2 -10.65 -40.21 54.26
N SER A 3 -10.06 -40.87 53.27
CA SER A 3 -9.97 -40.38 51.90
C SER A 3 -11.34 -40.41 51.19
N ILE A 4 -11.75 -39.29 50.66
CA ILE A 4 -12.98 -39.15 49.87
C ILE A 4 -12.68 -39.58 48.45
N THR A 5 -13.40 -40.55 47.91
CA THR A 5 -13.22 -41.07 46.55
C THR A 5 -13.95 -40.20 45.53
N ARG A 6 -13.40 -40.12 44.30
CA ARG A 6 -13.97 -39.36 43.15
C ARG A 6 -15.46 -39.59 42.88
N ARG A 7 -16.02 -40.70 43.31
CA ARG A 7 -17.42 -41.09 43.10
C ARG A 7 -18.40 -40.40 44.07
N GLN A 8 -17.92 -39.81 45.16
CA GLN A 8 -18.73 -39.09 46.16
C GLN A 8 -18.90 -37.61 45.86
N LEU A 9 -18.04 -37.04 44.99
CA LEU A 9 -18.10 -35.61 44.60
C LEU A 9 -19.16 -35.31 43.51
N LEU A 10 -19.72 -36.33 42.86
CA LEU A 10 -20.66 -36.18 41.72
C LEU A 10 -22.14 -36.23 42.09
N LYS A 11 -22.48 -36.24 43.41
CA LYS A 11 -23.87 -36.38 43.85
C LYS A 11 -24.50 -35.13 44.50
N SER A 12 -23.87 -33.96 44.42
CA SER A 12 -24.43 -32.76 45.02
C SER A 12 -24.25 -31.48 44.17
N ALA A 13 -24.64 -31.54 42.92
CA ALA A 13 -24.82 -30.32 42.13
C ALA A 13 -26.26 -30.29 41.60
N PRO A 14 -27.09 -29.28 41.94
CA PRO A 14 -28.37 -29.12 41.29
C PRO A 14 -28.17 -28.72 39.83
N ALA A 15 -28.80 -29.47 38.92
CA ALA A 15 -28.83 -29.13 37.52
C ALA A 15 -29.73 -27.90 37.30
N VAL A 16 -29.10 -26.74 37.14
CA VAL A 16 -29.75 -25.59 36.51
C VAL A 16 -29.43 -25.67 35.01
N ILE A 17 -30.27 -26.35 34.25
CA ILE A 17 -30.23 -26.24 32.79
C ILE A 17 -31.03 -24.99 32.45
N GLY A 18 -30.32 -23.86 32.38
CA GLY A 18 -30.82 -22.65 31.71
C GLY A 18 -30.77 -22.88 30.21
N ALA A 19 -31.92 -22.98 29.55
CA ALA A 19 -31.98 -22.95 28.10
C ALA A 19 -31.54 -21.59 27.60
N LEU A 20 -30.28 -21.50 27.12
CA LEU A 20 -29.82 -20.35 26.33
C LEU A 20 -30.58 -20.37 25.00
N SER A 21 -31.30 -19.30 24.70
CA SER A 21 -32.06 -19.17 23.47
C SER A 21 -31.08 -19.06 22.26
N VAL A 22 -31.49 -19.61 21.12
CA VAL A 22 -30.73 -19.58 19.87
C VAL A 22 -30.38 -18.13 19.44
N ALA A 23 -31.05 -17.12 19.97
CA ALA A 23 -30.78 -15.71 19.77
C ALA A 23 -29.52 -15.23 20.49
N GLU A 24 -29.10 -15.83 21.61
CA GLU A 24 -27.86 -15.43 22.33
C GLU A 24 -26.61 -16.04 21.70
N LEU A 25 -26.72 -17.16 20.97
CA LEU A 25 -25.57 -17.67 20.17
C LEU A 25 -25.29 -16.86 18.90
N ALA A 26 -26.31 -16.16 18.37
CA ALA A 26 -26.12 -15.29 17.20
C ALA A 26 -25.48 -13.93 17.55
N ALA A 27 -25.52 -13.49 18.81
CA ALA A 27 -24.91 -12.25 19.26
C ALA A 27 -23.39 -12.34 19.53
N ALA A 28 -22.81 -13.53 19.53
CA ALA A 28 -21.39 -13.75 19.81
C ALA A 28 -20.48 -13.64 18.55
N GLN A 29 -21.04 -13.34 17.39
CA GLN A 29 -20.29 -12.94 16.20
C GLN A 29 -20.43 -11.43 15.94
N ALA A 30 -20.28 -10.62 16.95
CA ALA A 30 -19.95 -9.22 16.75
C ALA A 30 -18.59 -9.17 16.08
N VAL A 31 -18.57 -8.89 14.78
CA VAL A 31 -17.39 -8.47 14.05
C VAL A 31 -16.73 -7.39 14.88
N SER A 32 -15.57 -7.68 15.48
CA SER A 32 -14.79 -6.65 16.15
C SER A 32 -14.66 -5.47 15.17
N PRO A 33 -14.90 -4.22 15.59
CA PRO A 33 -14.81 -3.09 14.68
C PRO A 33 -13.47 -3.14 14.00
N ALA A 34 -13.48 -2.91 12.67
CA ALA A 34 -12.28 -2.67 11.91
C ALA A 34 -11.44 -1.67 12.70
N ASP A 35 -10.15 -1.98 12.86
CA ASP A 35 -9.15 -1.24 13.59
C ASP A 35 -9.38 0.28 13.54
N SER A 36 -10.08 0.84 14.54
CA SER A 36 -10.41 2.26 14.67
C SER A 36 -9.26 3.05 15.32
N GLY A 37 -8.09 2.41 15.46
CA GLY A 37 -6.90 3.06 16.01
C GLY A 37 -6.35 4.12 15.06
N LYS A 38 -5.92 5.25 15.64
CA LYS A 38 -5.15 6.28 14.93
C LYS A 38 -3.84 5.69 14.41
N GLY A 39 -3.41 6.09 13.21
CA GLY A 39 -2.14 5.73 12.60
C GLY A 39 -2.27 4.94 11.28
N PRO A 40 -1.15 4.51 10.70
CA PRO A 40 -1.11 3.80 9.43
C PRO A 40 -1.98 2.55 9.41
N LYS A 41 -2.59 2.29 8.26
CA LYS A 41 -3.43 1.11 8.00
C LYS A 41 -2.70 0.15 7.06
N VAL A 42 -2.82 -1.15 7.31
CA VAL A 42 -2.22 -2.15 6.44
C VAL A 42 -3.02 -2.31 5.16
N GLY A 43 -2.31 -2.31 4.02
CA GLY A 43 -2.84 -2.61 2.69
C GLY A 43 -2.00 -3.68 1.98
N LEU A 44 -2.37 -3.99 0.75
CA LEU A 44 -1.71 -4.96 -0.12
C LEU A 44 -1.32 -4.30 -1.44
N VAL A 45 -0.12 -4.52 -1.94
CA VAL A 45 0.22 -4.37 -3.36
C VAL A 45 0.04 -5.71 -4.02
N THR A 46 -0.66 -5.78 -5.15
CA THR A 46 -0.90 -7.09 -5.81
C THR A 46 0.37 -7.69 -6.40
N TYR A 47 1.46 -6.92 -6.52
CA TYR A 47 2.74 -7.41 -7.03
C TYR A 47 3.26 -8.60 -6.21
N MET A 48 3.66 -9.66 -6.89
CA MET A 48 4.08 -10.96 -6.41
C MET A 48 2.98 -11.77 -5.69
N LEU A 49 2.57 -11.43 -4.46
CA LEU A 49 1.66 -12.26 -3.66
C LEU A 49 0.30 -12.48 -4.31
N ALA A 50 -0.26 -11.43 -4.89
CA ALA A 50 -1.62 -11.42 -5.43
C ALA A 50 -1.66 -11.23 -6.96
N ALA A 51 -0.55 -11.47 -7.66
CA ALA A 51 -0.44 -11.24 -9.11
C ALA A 51 -1.47 -12.04 -9.92
N GLU A 52 -1.82 -13.23 -9.43
CA GLU A 52 -2.74 -14.16 -10.09
C GLU A 52 -4.20 -14.05 -9.58
N TRP A 53 -4.52 -13.05 -8.72
CA TRP A 53 -5.85 -12.92 -8.15
C TRP A 53 -6.72 -11.98 -8.98
N ASP A 54 -7.98 -12.37 -9.18
CA ASP A 54 -9.01 -11.49 -9.70
C ASP A 54 -9.54 -10.52 -8.62
N VAL A 55 -10.32 -9.52 -9.02
CA VAL A 55 -10.86 -8.52 -8.08
C VAL A 55 -11.68 -9.13 -6.95
N PRO A 56 -12.61 -10.10 -7.17
CA PRO A 56 -13.32 -10.76 -6.09
C PRO A 56 -12.42 -11.47 -5.09
N THR A 57 -11.39 -12.18 -5.57
CA THR A 57 -10.43 -12.89 -4.71
C THR A 57 -9.59 -11.91 -3.88
N ILE A 58 -9.13 -10.80 -4.47
CA ILE A 58 -8.43 -9.73 -3.77
C ILE A 58 -9.28 -9.19 -2.62
N ILE A 59 -10.52 -8.83 -2.90
CA ILE A 59 -11.45 -8.29 -1.89
C ILE A 59 -11.71 -9.32 -0.78
N ALA A 60 -11.98 -10.57 -1.13
CA ALA A 60 -12.24 -11.64 -0.16
C ALA A 60 -11.05 -11.86 0.78
N ASN A 61 -9.85 -12.00 0.21
CA ASN A 61 -8.63 -12.26 0.98
C ASN A 61 -8.24 -11.06 1.87
N CYS A 62 -8.33 -9.83 1.35
CA CYS A 62 -8.09 -8.62 2.16
C CYS A 62 -9.12 -8.49 3.29
N THR A 63 -10.40 -8.79 3.03
CA THR A 63 -11.46 -8.76 4.05
C THR A 63 -11.19 -9.78 5.16
N GLU A 64 -10.90 -11.04 4.79
CA GLU A 64 -10.63 -12.12 5.76
C GLU A 64 -9.41 -11.79 6.64
N THR A 65 -8.36 -11.21 6.05
CA THR A 65 -7.11 -10.91 6.73
C THR A 65 -7.09 -9.51 7.36
N LYS A 66 -8.16 -8.73 7.19
CA LYS A 66 -8.31 -7.35 7.68
C LYS A 66 -7.25 -6.40 7.11
N PHE A 67 -6.90 -6.57 5.85
CA PHE A 67 -6.16 -5.58 5.09
C PHE A 67 -7.16 -4.52 4.61
N ALA A 68 -6.90 -3.26 4.95
CA ALA A 68 -7.86 -2.18 4.76
C ALA A 68 -7.90 -1.63 3.32
N ALA A 69 -6.86 -1.89 2.53
CA ALA A 69 -6.72 -1.33 1.19
C ALA A 69 -5.92 -2.23 0.26
N VAL A 70 -6.01 -1.91 -1.04
CA VAL A 70 -5.18 -2.52 -2.08
C VAL A 70 -4.67 -1.49 -3.08
N GLU A 71 -3.44 -1.68 -3.55
CA GLU A 71 -2.92 -1.14 -4.80
C GLU A 71 -2.94 -2.23 -5.87
N LEU A 72 -3.63 -1.96 -6.98
CA LEU A 72 -3.67 -2.86 -8.14
C LEU A 72 -2.49 -2.57 -9.07
N ARG A 73 -1.53 -3.49 -9.14
CA ARG A 73 -0.38 -3.38 -10.05
C ARG A 73 -0.79 -3.75 -11.46
N THR A 74 -0.45 -2.91 -12.45
CA THR A 74 -0.75 -3.14 -13.87
C THR A 74 -0.28 -4.52 -14.37
N THR A 75 -0.95 -5.04 -15.38
CA THR A 75 -0.66 -6.31 -16.08
C THR A 75 -0.83 -7.59 -15.25
N HIS A 76 -1.59 -7.52 -14.16
CA HIS A 76 -1.92 -8.67 -13.30
C HIS A 76 -3.29 -9.28 -13.65
N ALA A 77 -3.57 -10.46 -13.10
CA ALA A 77 -4.78 -11.24 -13.42
C ALA A 77 -6.10 -10.56 -13.07
N HIS A 78 -6.10 -9.54 -12.21
CA HIS A 78 -7.29 -8.73 -11.92
C HIS A 78 -7.86 -8.01 -13.16
N GLY A 79 -7.06 -7.77 -14.20
CA GLY A 79 -7.49 -7.21 -15.49
C GLY A 79 -7.99 -5.76 -15.45
N VAL A 80 -7.69 -5.02 -14.38
CA VAL A 80 -8.11 -3.60 -14.24
C VAL A 80 -7.11 -2.73 -14.99
N GLU A 81 -7.44 -2.39 -16.23
CA GLU A 81 -6.58 -1.68 -17.17
C GLU A 81 -7.35 -0.61 -17.95
N VAL A 82 -6.65 0.27 -18.65
CA VAL A 82 -7.24 1.35 -19.46
C VAL A 82 -8.16 0.86 -20.55
N SER A 83 -8.01 -0.39 -20.99
CA SER A 83 -8.86 -1.06 -21.99
C SER A 83 -10.27 -1.37 -21.52
N LEU A 84 -10.55 -1.30 -20.19
CA LEU A 84 -11.89 -1.50 -19.66
C LEU A 84 -12.86 -0.45 -20.19
N SER A 85 -14.04 -0.91 -20.62
CA SER A 85 -15.17 -0.03 -20.94
C SER A 85 -15.67 0.70 -19.68
N GLN A 86 -16.41 1.78 -19.86
CA GLN A 86 -17.01 2.55 -18.76
C GLN A 86 -17.91 1.67 -17.88
N VAL A 87 -18.66 0.74 -18.47
CA VAL A 87 -19.49 -0.21 -17.73
C VAL A 87 -18.64 -1.10 -16.83
N GLN A 88 -17.56 -1.67 -17.36
CA GLN A 88 -16.66 -2.52 -16.60
C GLN A 88 -15.94 -1.74 -15.45
N ARG A 89 -15.54 -0.48 -15.71
CA ARG A 89 -14.97 0.40 -14.68
C ARG A 89 -15.98 0.64 -13.55
N ALA A 90 -17.24 0.94 -13.88
CA ALA A 90 -18.30 1.10 -12.90
C ALA A 90 -18.57 -0.19 -12.10
N GLU A 91 -18.50 -1.37 -12.72
CA GLU A 91 -18.64 -2.66 -12.02
C GLU A 91 -17.49 -2.92 -11.05
N VAL A 92 -16.24 -2.62 -11.44
CA VAL A 92 -15.08 -2.74 -10.54
C VAL A 92 -15.20 -1.77 -9.38
N ARG A 93 -15.52 -0.50 -9.66
CA ARG A 93 -15.77 0.51 -8.64
C ARG A 93 -16.80 0.04 -7.62
N LYS A 94 -17.95 -0.42 -8.11
CA LYS A 94 -19.01 -0.93 -7.24
C LYS A 94 -18.57 -2.09 -6.35
N LYS A 95 -17.77 -3.03 -6.84
CA LYS A 95 -17.25 -4.14 -6.03
C LYS A 95 -16.41 -3.65 -4.85
N PHE A 96 -15.58 -2.62 -5.04
CA PHE A 96 -14.82 -2.03 -3.94
C PHE A 96 -15.71 -1.20 -3.00
N GLU A 97 -16.65 -0.41 -3.53
CA GLU A 97 -17.61 0.37 -2.71
C GLU A 97 -18.51 -0.52 -1.84
N ASP A 98 -18.89 -1.71 -2.33
CA ASP A 98 -19.69 -2.70 -1.60
C ASP A 98 -18.84 -3.53 -0.59
N SER A 99 -17.55 -3.25 -0.46
CA SER A 99 -16.60 -4.01 0.39
C SER A 99 -15.96 -3.12 1.46
N PRO A 100 -15.36 -3.72 2.51
CA PRO A 100 -14.58 -2.96 3.49
C PRO A 100 -13.16 -2.60 3.00
N VAL A 101 -12.78 -2.98 1.76
CA VAL A 101 -11.44 -2.83 1.21
C VAL A 101 -11.40 -1.61 0.28
N LYS A 102 -10.58 -0.62 0.59
CA LYS A 102 -10.40 0.56 -0.26
C LYS A 102 -9.49 0.23 -1.45
N LEU A 103 -9.90 0.57 -2.67
CA LEU A 103 -8.99 0.69 -3.80
C LEU A 103 -8.19 2.00 -3.63
N ALA A 104 -7.01 1.92 -3.07
CA ALA A 104 -6.25 3.10 -2.64
C ALA A 104 -5.28 3.62 -3.72
N SER A 105 -4.81 2.76 -4.62
CA SER A 105 -3.84 3.13 -5.65
C SER A 105 -3.92 2.19 -6.86
N LEU A 106 -3.57 2.72 -8.03
CA LEU A 106 -3.19 1.93 -9.20
C LEU A 106 -1.68 1.97 -9.36
N GLY A 107 -1.02 0.81 -9.27
CA GLY A 107 0.42 0.66 -9.40
C GLY A 107 0.85 0.57 -10.86
N SER A 108 1.20 1.68 -11.50
CA SER A 108 1.68 1.68 -12.87
C SER A 108 3.17 1.32 -13.00
N ALA A 109 3.64 1.15 -14.24
CA ALA A 109 5.04 0.97 -14.57
C ALA A 109 5.62 2.17 -15.34
N PHE A 110 4.94 3.32 -15.34
CA PHE A 110 5.41 4.50 -16.06
C PHE A 110 6.64 5.10 -15.39
N GLU A 111 7.60 5.50 -16.23
CA GLU A 111 8.93 5.96 -15.89
C GLU A 111 9.30 7.20 -16.73
N TYR A 112 10.13 8.10 -16.20
CA TYR A 112 10.38 9.37 -16.88
C TYR A 112 11.86 9.66 -17.14
N ASP A 113 12.72 8.65 -16.99
CA ASP A 113 14.16 8.74 -17.16
C ASP A 113 14.63 8.47 -18.59
N SER A 114 13.76 7.95 -19.48
CA SER A 114 14.17 7.56 -20.84
C SER A 114 14.71 8.73 -21.64
N PRO A 115 15.91 8.58 -22.27
CA PRO A 115 16.46 9.59 -23.18
C PRO A 115 15.74 9.61 -24.53
N ASP A 116 14.93 8.60 -24.85
CA ASP A 116 14.10 8.59 -26.06
C ASP A 116 12.83 9.42 -25.84
N PRO A 117 12.66 10.54 -26.59
CA PRO A 117 11.47 11.39 -26.45
C PRO A 117 10.15 10.69 -26.75
N ALA A 118 10.16 9.66 -27.63
CA ALA A 118 8.95 8.90 -27.95
C ALA A 118 8.51 8.04 -26.77
N VAL A 119 9.45 7.36 -26.11
CA VAL A 119 9.22 6.58 -24.88
C VAL A 119 8.75 7.49 -23.76
N LEU A 120 9.43 8.61 -23.54
CA LEU A 120 9.05 9.59 -22.52
C LEU A 120 7.62 10.09 -22.73
N LYS A 121 7.28 10.48 -23.97
CA LYS A 121 5.93 10.91 -24.33
C LYS A 121 4.89 9.82 -24.08
N GLN A 122 5.19 8.56 -24.45
CA GLN A 122 4.30 7.42 -24.20
C GLN A 122 4.02 7.23 -22.72
N ASN A 123 5.05 7.33 -21.85
CA ASN A 123 4.88 7.21 -20.40
C ASN A 123 4.05 8.37 -19.82
N ILE A 124 4.26 9.60 -20.29
CA ILE A 124 3.45 10.76 -19.88
C ILE A 124 1.98 10.58 -20.28
N GLU A 125 1.69 10.22 -21.52
CA GLU A 125 0.31 10.05 -21.99
C GLU A 125 -0.36 8.84 -21.29
N GLY A 126 0.36 7.71 -21.14
CA GLY A 126 -0.13 6.55 -20.41
C GLY A 126 -0.47 6.88 -18.96
N THR A 127 0.34 7.71 -18.28
CA THR A 127 0.05 8.19 -16.93
C THR A 127 -1.26 8.98 -16.87
N LYS A 128 -1.52 9.85 -17.86
CA LYS A 128 -2.78 10.61 -17.93
C LYS A 128 -3.99 9.70 -18.14
N GLU A 129 -3.85 8.63 -18.94
CA GLU A 129 -4.91 7.64 -19.13
C GLU A 129 -5.18 6.85 -17.85
N TYR A 130 -4.12 6.50 -17.09
CA TYR A 130 -4.24 5.85 -15.78
C TYR A 130 -4.89 6.75 -14.73
N ALA A 131 -4.64 8.06 -14.77
CA ALA A 131 -5.33 9.01 -13.89
C ALA A 131 -6.84 9.02 -14.14
N ARG A 132 -7.28 9.01 -15.41
CA ARG A 132 -8.70 8.88 -15.77
C ARG A 132 -9.28 7.54 -15.30
N LEU A 133 -8.54 6.43 -15.52
CA LEU A 133 -8.96 5.12 -15.02
C LEU A 133 -9.13 5.15 -13.50
N ALA A 134 -8.18 5.69 -12.76
CA ALA A 134 -8.25 5.82 -11.30
C ALA A 134 -9.48 6.63 -10.85
N ALA A 135 -9.76 7.76 -11.49
CA ALA A 135 -10.94 8.58 -11.22
C ALA A 135 -12.25 7.79 -11.47
N ASP A 136 -12.36 7.09 -12.59
CA ASP A 136 -13.55 6.27 -12.93
C ASP A 136 -13.78 5.16 -11.90
N LEU A 137 -12.70 4.61 -11.34
CA LEU A 137 -12.73 3.56 -10.31
C LEU A 137 -12.95 4.09 -8.89
N GLY A 138 -12.93 5.40 -8.66
CA GLY A 138 -12.97 5.99 -7.32
C GLY A 138 -11.69 5.73 -6.50
N CYS A 139 -10.57 5.62 -7.19
CA CYS A 139 -9.24 5.40 -6.62
C CYS A 139 -8.54 6.74 -6.36
N ASP A 140 -7.86 6.86 -5.22
CA ASP A 140 -7.33 8.15 -4.75
C ASP A 140 -6.02 8.55 -5.46
N GLY A 141 -5.28 7.59 -6.01
CA GLY A 141 -3.98 7.89 -6.59
C GLY A 141 -3.43 6.84 -7.54
N ILE A 142 -2.41 7.24 -8.26
CA ILE A 142 -1.61 6.36 -9.14
C ILE A 142 -0.15 6.39 -8.71
N LYS A 143 0.50 5.23 -8.71
CA LYS A 143 1.92 5.11 -8.44
C LYS A 143 2.70 5.11 -9.75
N VAL A 144 3.78 5.91 -9.79
CA VAL A 144 4.75 6.02 -10.89
C VAL A 144 6.17 5.89 -10.36
N ARG A 145 7.16 5.72 -11.24
CA ARG A 145 8.57 5.56 -10.84
C ARG A 145 9.47 6.62 -11.50
N PRO A 146 10.48 7.15 -10.81
CA PRO A 146 11.49 8.01 -11.43
C PRO A 146 12.45 7.21 -12.31
N ASN A 147 12.77 6.00 -11.88
CA ASN A 147 13.60 4.92 -12.38
C ASN A 147 15.12 5.22 -12.36
N ASN A 148 15.87 5.38 -13.50
CA ASN A 148 17.33 5.35 -13.42
C ASN A 148 17.97 6.70 -13.75
N LEU A 149 19.15 6.93 -13.20
CA LEU A 149 20.07 7.92 -13.76
C LEU A 149 20.66 7.42 -15.08
N GLN A 150 20.78 8.30 -16.07
CA GLN A 150 21.18 7.94 -17.44
C GLN A 150 22.63 8.31 -17.77
N GLU A 151 23.51 8.39 -16.75
CA GLU A 151 24.93 8.78 -16.91
C GLU A 151 25.70 7.83 -17.84
N LYS A 152 25.34 6.53 -17.85
CA LYS A 152 25.92 5.56 -18.78
C LYS A 152 25.62 5.85 -20.25
N GLN A 153 24.61 6.64 -20.53
CA GLN A 153 24.22 7.10 -21.86
C GLN A 153 24.73 8.53 -22.18
N GLY A 154 25.60 9.06 -21.32
CA GLY A 154 26.18 10.40 -21.48
C GLY A 154 25.26 11.55 -21.05
N ILE A 155 24.14 11.25 -20.38
CA ILE A 155 23.21 12.25 -19.86
C ILE A 155 23.61 12.54 -18.41
N THR A 156 23.82 13.83 -18.09
CA THR A 156 24.20 14.20 -16.73
C THR A 156 23.08 13.92 -15.73
N LYS A 157 23.46 13.65 -14.48
CA LYS A 157 22.53 13.51 -13.36
C LYS A 157 21.50 14.66 -13.34
N GLN A 158 21.97 15.91 -13.47
CA GLN A 158 21.09 17.07 -13.44
C GLN A 158 20.07 17.08 -14.59
N GLN A 159 20.46 16.67 -15.79
CA GLN A 159 19.53 16.57 -16.92
C GLN A 159 18.45 15.53 -16.66
N THR A 160 18.81 14.35 -16.11
CA THR A 160 17.84 13.32 -15.74
C THR A 160 16.88 13.80 -14.64
N ILE A 161 17.40 14.44 -13.59
CA ILE A 161 16.58 15.01 -12.50
C ILE A 161 15.57 16.01 -13.08
N THR A 162 16.01 16.95 -13.91
CA THR A 162 15.14 17.96 -14.52
C THR A 162 14.08 17.32 -15.41
N GLN A 163 14.46 16.37 -16.27
CA GLN A 163 13.48 15.67 -17.14
C GLN A 163 12.39 14.94 -16.33
N ILE A 164 12.78 14.25 -15.26
CA ILE A 164 11.82 13.56 -14.39
C ILE A 164 10.90 14.57 -13.70
N ALA A 165 11.45 15.65 -13.12
CA ALA A 165 10.68 16.68 -12.44
C ALA A 165 9.69 17.41 -13.35
N ASP A 166 10.09 17.73 -14.59
CA ASP A 166 9.24 18.34 -15.59
C ASP A 166 8.10 17.38 -16.01
N SER A 167 8.43 16.10 -16.21
CA SER A 167 7.43 15.07 -16.52
C SER A 167 6.42 14.91 -15.38
N LEU A 168 6.88 14.83 -14.14
CA LEU A 168 6.03 14.78 -12.95
C LEU A 168 5.14 16.03 -12.83
N THR A 169 5.67 17.21 -13.19
CA THR A 169 4.89 18.44 -13.24
C THR A 169 3.73 18.35 -14.24
N ILE A 170 3.98 17.80 -15.42
CA ILE A 170 2.96 17.62 -16.46
C ILE A 170 1.89 16.62 -16.01
N VAL A 171 2.30 15.43 -15.56
CA VAL A 171 1.34 14.37 -15.18
C VAL A 171 0.61 14.71 -13.88
N GLY A 172 1.27 15.37 -12.93
CA GLY A 172 0.66 15.81 -11.67
C GLY A 172 -0.45 16.83 -11.89
N ARG A 173 -0.26 17.80 -12.81
CA ARG A 173 -1.31 18.75 -13.19
C ARG A 173 -2.48 18.07 -13.91
N ALA A 174 -2.20 17.12 -14.79
CA ALA A 174 -3.24 16.37 -15.49
C ALA A 174 -4.06 15.52 -14.50
N ALA A 175 -3.42 14.79 -13.60
CA ALA A 175 -4.08 13.97 -12.60
C ALA A 175 -4.90 14.82 -11.58
N ALA A 176 -4.42 16.02 -11.24
CA ALA A 176 -5.19 16.97 -10.41
C ALA A 176 -6.53 17.34 -11.06
N GLY A 177 -6.57 17.47 -12.39
CA GLY A 177 -7.82 17.70 -13.15
C GLY A 177 -8.83 16.56 -13.04
N GLU A 178 -8.36 15.36 -12.75
CA GLU A 178 -9.18 14.15 -12.53
C GLU A 178 -9.45 13.88 -11.02
N GLY A 179 -8.92 14.71 -10.11
CA GLY A 179 -9.03 14.51 -8.67
C GLY A 179 -8.20 13.35 -8.12
N VAL A 180 -7.11 12.98 -8.81
CA VAL A 180 -6.25 11.81 -8.51
C VAL A 180 -4.83 12.28 -8.20
N GLU A 181 -4.22 11.74 -7.14
CA GLU A 181 -2.83 12.00 -6.78
C GLU A 181 -1.84 11.24 -7.68
N VAL A 182 -0.67 11.85 -7.94
CA VAL A 182 0.49 11.13 -8.48
C VAL A 182 1.45 10.83 -7.34
N ARG A 183 1.75 9.56 -7.11
CA ARG A 183 2.62 9.09 -6.04
C ARG A 183 3.89 8.51 -6.63
N VAL A 184 5.01 9.20 -6.41
CA VAL A 184 6.32 8.79 -6.94
C VAL A 184 6.94 7.79 -6.00
N GLU A 185 7.22 6.60 -6.48
CA GLU A 185 7.87 5.55 -5.69
C GLU A 185 9.36 5.87 -5.53
N VAL A 186 9.91 5.75 -4.33
CA VAL A 186 11.36 5.80 -4.09
C VAL A 186 12.00 4.55 -4.69
N HIS A 187 12.35 4.62 -5.97
CA HIS A 187 12.75 3.48 -6.78
C HIS A 187 13.80 3.86 -7.83
N GLY A 188 14.58 2.87 -8.29
CA GLY A 188 15.46 2.96 -9.46
C GLY A 188 16.94 3.07 -9.14
N GLY A 189 17.76 2.97 -10.19
CA GLY A 189 19.21 3.04 -10.09
C GLY A 189 19.72 4.46 -9.93
N GLY A 190 20.07 4.84 -8.70
CA GLY A 190 20.58 6.17 -8.34
C GLY A 190 19.48 7.19 -8.05
N THR A 191 18.28 7.06 -8.60
CA THR A 191 17.13 7.93 -8.29
C THR A 191 16.46 7.56 -6.97
N ASN A 192 16.69 6.36 -6.44
CA ASN A 192 16.28 5.95 -5.11
C ASN A 192 17.19 6.52 -3.99
N ARG A 193 18.31 7.17 -4.34
CA ARG A 193 19.18 7.87 -3.37
C ARG A 193 18.54 9.20 -2.98
N PHE A 194 18.32 9.44 -1.70
CA PHE A 194 17.54 10.58 -1.21
C PHE A 194 18.07 11.96 -1.62
N PRO A 195 19.38 12.20 -1.76
CA PRO A 195 19.87 13.47 -2.33
C PRO A 195 19.42 13.72 -3.78
N VAL A 196 19.19 12.64 -4.55
CA VAL A 196 18.68 12.73 -5.93
C VAL A 196 17.14 12.79 -5.92
N TYR A 197 16.53 11.92 -5.14
CA TYR A 197 15.07 11.84 -5.05
C TYR A 197 14.44 13.14 -4.55
N SER A 198 14.98 13.72 -3.47
CA SER A 198 14.50 15.00 -2.95
C SER A 198 14.67 16.14 -3.97
N ALA A 199 15.80 16.17 -4.70
CA ALA A 199 16.00 17.16 -5.75
C ALA A 199 14.97 17.04 -6.90
N ILE A 200 14.53 15.82 -7.25
CA ILE A 200 13.43 15.60 -8.20
C ILE A 200 12.12 16.17 -7.64
N MET A 201 11.80 15.87 -6.38
CA MET A 201 10.56 16.32 -5.73
C MET A 201 10.52 17.83 -5.49
N GLU A 202 11.67 18.47 -5.24
CA GLU A 202 11.80 19.91 -5.07
C GLU A 202 11.65 20.67 -6.40
N GLN A 203 12.17 20.13 -7.51
CA GLN A 203 12.05 20.75 -8.83
C GLN A 203 10.66 20.57 -9.44
N CYS A 204 9.88 19.57 -9.01
CA CYS A 204 8.52 19.34 -9.49
C CYS A 204 7.59 20.50 -9.08
N GLN A 205 6.97 21.16 -10.07
CA GLN A 205 6.11 22.33 -9.88
C GLN A 205 4.63 21.99 -9.72
N SER A 206 4.27 20.72 -9.56
CA SER A 206 2.88 20.31 -9.29
C SER A 206 2.68 20.01 -7.80
N PRO A 207 1.74 20.67 -7.11
CA PRO A 207 1.44 20.36 -5.72
C PRO A 207 0.73 19.00 -5.55
N ASN A 208 0.26 18.39 -6.66
CA ASN A 208 -0.46 17.12 -6.67
C ASN A 208 0.47 15.91 -6.90
N VAL A 209 1.77 16.09 -6.62
CA VAL A 209 2.78 15.03 -6.70
C VAL A 209 3.31 14.74 -5.30
N TYR A 210 3.14 13.51 -4.87
CA TYR A 210 3.44 13.03 -3.53
C TYR A 210 4.45 11.88 -3.57
N VAL A 211 4.91 11.46 -2.42
CA VAL A 211 5.88 10.38 -2.23
C VAL A 211 5.14 9.08 -1.93
N CYS A 212 5.51 8.01 -2.66
CA CYS A 212 5.33 6.64 -2.22
C CYS A 212 6.65 6.18 -1.60
N TRP A 213 6.73 6.20 -0.27
CA TRP A 213 7.91 5.69 0.43
C TRP A 213 8.03 4.19 0.17
N ASN A 214 9.18 3.74 -0.27
CA ASN A 214 9.42 2.32 -0.57
C ASN A 214 10.55 1.82 0.32
N CYS A 215 10.25 0.92 1.26
CA CYS A 215 11.18 0.46 2.29
C CYS A 215 12.36 -0.33 1.71
N ASN A 216 13.40 0.37 1.28
CA ASN A 216 14.60 -0.14 0.66
C ASN A 216 15.84 0.06 1.55
N ASP A 217 16.93 -0.66 1.22
CA ASP A 217 18.21 -0.47 1.91
C ASP A 217 18.79 0.93 1.66
N SER A 218 18.48 1.55 0.51
CA SER A 218 18.87 2.94 0.21
C SER A 218 18.30 3.97 1.19
N ASP A 219 17.21 3.65 1.92
CA ASP A 219 16.67 4.51 2.97
C ASP A 219 17.65 4.70 4.13
N LEU A 220 18.56 3.74 4.31
CA LEU A 220 19.54 3.70 5.41
C LEU A 220 20.88 4.35 5.02
N GLU A 221 21.05 4.71 3.75
CA GLU A 221 22.23 5.41 3.23
C GLU A 221 22.10 6.93 3.39
N ASP A 222 23.08 7.69 2.92
CA ASP A 222 23.05 9.16 2.82
C ASP A 222 22.61 9.93 4.09
N GLY A 223 22.97 9.42 5.26
CA GLY A 223 22.60 10.03 6.55
C GLY A 223 21.58 9.23 7.36
N GLY A 224 21.07 8.14 6.78
CA GLY A 224 20.20 7.18 7.46
C GLY A 224 18.71 7.52 7.42
N LEU A 225 17.89 6.57 7.90
CA LEU A 225 16.43 6.62 7.79
C LEU A 225 15.82 7.94 8.24
N GLU A 226 16.21 8.43 9.43
CA GLU A 226 15.59 9.64 9.98
C GLU A 226 15.93 10.90 9.17
N HIS A 227 17.16 11.00 8.69
CA HIS A 227 17.59 12.10 7.83
C HIS A 227 16.81 12.07 6.51
N ASN A 228 16.81 10.93 5.83
CA ASN A 228 16.17 10.76 4.54
C ASN A 228 14.64 10.94 4.62
N PHE A 229 14.01 10.42 5.68
CA PHE A 229 12.59 10.62 5.93
C PHE A 229 12.23 12.11 6.04
N LYS A 230 13.03 12.91 6.77
CA LYS A 230 12.78 14.34 6.96
C LYS A 230 12.83 15.15 5.66
N LEU A 231 13.56 14.70 4.65
CA LEU A 231 13.64 15.40 3.35
C LEU A 231 12.31 15.41 2.60
N VAL A 232 11.40 14.45 2.88
CA VAL A 232 10.17 14.24 2.12
C VAL A 232 8.94 13.99 2.99
N ALA A 233 9.07 14.12 4.30
CA ALA A 233 8.06 13.71 5.29
C ALA A 233 6.67 14.32 5.06
N ASP A 234 6.62 15.59 4.65
CA ASP A 234 5.39 16.34 4.38
C ASP A 234 4.68 15.94 3.08
N LYS A 235 5.35 15.14 2.25
CA LYS A 235 4.84 14.66 0.96
C LYS A 235 4.52 13.15 0.95
N ILE A 236 4.77 12.40 2.04
CA ILE A 236 4.50 10.98 2.08
C ILE A 236 2.99 10.74 2.18
N HIS A 237 2.39 10.23 1.10
CA HIS A 237 0.97 9.89 1.03
C HIS A 237 0.71 8.39 0.85
N PHE A 238 1.75 7.61 0.55
CA PHE A 238 1.65 6.17 0.38
C PHE A 238 2.96 5.49 0.80
N VAL A 239 2.87 4.23 1.24
CA VAL A 239 4.05 3.48 1.67
C VAL A 239 3.98 2.06 1.12
N HIS A 240 5.04 1.60 0.46
CA HIS A 240 5.28 0.19 0.17
C HIS A 240 6.20 -0.40 1.24
N MET A 241 5.84 -1.57 1.74
CA MET A 241 6.61 -2.28 2.75
C MET A 241 6.90 -3.70 2.30
N ARG A 242 8.17 -4.07 2.33
CA ARG A 242 8.60 -5.47 2.16
C ARG A 242 8.26 -6.32 3.39
N ASP A 243 8.74 -7.55 3.45
CA ASP A 243 8.53 -8.45 4.58
C ASP A 243 8.98 -7.82 5.92
N LEU A 244 8.07 -7.74 6.86
CA LEU A 244 8.30 -7.12 8.18
C LEU A 244 9.18 -7.96 9.12
N PHE A 245 9.52 -9.21 8.75
CA PHE A 245 10.47 -10.02 9.49
C PHE A 245 11.94 -9.68 9.18
N VAL A 246 12.20 -8.86 8.17
CA VAL A 246 13.57 -8.41 7.81
C VAL A 246 14.07 -7.47 8.92
N GLU A 247 14.91 -8.00 9.80
CA GLU A 247 15.37 -7.30 11.01
C GLU A 247 16.34 -6.15 10.72
N GLU A 248 17.03 -6.19 9.57
CA GLU A 248 17.98 -5.16 9.13
C GLU A 248 17.31 -3.82 8.85
N TYR A 249 16.00 -3.82 8.53
CA TYR A 249 15.26 -2.58 8.33
C TYR A 249 14.63 -2.11 9.66
N PRO A 250 14.82 -0.86 10.08
CA PRO A 250 14.41 -0.36 11.39
C PRO A 250 12.91 -0.02 11.44
N TRP A 251 12.05 -1.03 11.33
CA TRP A 251 10.59 -0.90 11.24
C TRP A 251 9.98 -0.04 12.34
N ARG A 252 10.38 -0.25 13.61
CA ARG A 252 9.85 0.55 14.74
C ARG A 252 10.13 2.03 14.53
N LYS A 253 11.35 2.36 14.10
CA LYS A 253 11.74 3.75 13.85
C LYS A 253 10.93 4.36 12.70
N LEU A 254 10.68 3.62 11.63
CA LEU A 254 9.82 4.09 10.54
C LEU A 254 8.40 4.38 11.02
N PHE A 255 7.80 3.47 11.81
CA PHE A 255 6.46 3.69 12.35
C PHE A 255 6.40 4.88 13.34
N GLU A 256 7.45 5.10 14.14
CA GLU A 256 7.58 6.30 14.99
C GLU A 256 7.63 7.59 14.15
N LEU A 257 8.39 7.58 13.07
CA LEU A 257 8.50 8.74 12.16
C LEU A 257 7.15 9.02 11.46
N LEU A 258 6.49 8.00 10.94
CA LEU A 258 5.15 8.12 10.34
C LEU A 258 4.12 8.65 11.36
N ALA A 259 4.11 8.11 12.57
CA ALA A 259 3.24 8.58 13.64
C ALA A 259 3.53 10.05 14.01
N GLY A 260 4.80 10.43 14.02
CA GLY A 260 5.25 11.80 14.29
C GLY A 260 4.75 12.85 13.28
N THR A 261 4.44 12.44 12.04
CA THR A 261 3.81 13.31 11.03
C THR A 261 2.28 13.29 11.08
N GLY A 262 1.67 12.43 11.91
CA GLY A 262 0.23 12.20 11.90
C GLY A 262 -0.27 11.38 10.71
N TYR A 263 0.60 10.59 10.07
CA TYR A 263 0.23 9.78 8.92
C TYR A 263 -0.81 8.71 9.28
N GLU A 264 -1.97 8.76 8.64
CA GLU A 264 -3.08 7.81 8.79
C GLU A 264 -3.40 7.07 7.47
N GLY A 265 -2.50 7.17 6.49
CA GLY A 265 -2.61 6.55 5.17
C GLY A 265 -2.36 5.04 5.18
N TYR A 266 -2.13 4.50 4.01
CA TYR A 266 -1.94 3.06 3.81
C TYR A 266 -0.45 2.72 3.68
N CYS A 267 -0.06 1.67 4.41
CA CYS A 267 1.22 0.99 4.24
C CYS A 267 0.92 -0.36 3.61
N CYS A 268 1.25 -0.50 2.33
CA CYS A 268 0.88 -1.67 1.55
C CYS A 268 2.03 -2.68 1.50
N ALA A 269 1.71 -3.93 1.86
CA ALA A 269 2.63 -5.06 1.78
C ALA A 269 2.95 -5.39 0.32
N GLU A 270 4.21 -5.27 -0.06
CA GLU A 270 4.78 -5.70 -1.33
C GLU A 270 5.70 -6.88 -1.06
N ILE A 271 5.13 -8.08 -1.03
CA ILE A 271 5.77 -9.28 -0.50
C ILE A 271 5.70 -10.45 -1.48
N PRO A 272 6.64 -11.41 -1.38
CA PRO A 272 6.72 -12.56 -2.28
C PRO A 272 5.45 -13.42 -2.29
N ALA A 273 5.27 -14.14 -3.41
CA ALA A 273 4.22 -15.15 -3.53
C ALA A 273 4.36 -16.26 -2.48
N SER A 274 3.25 -16.83 -2.04
CA SER A 274 3.19 -17.89 -1.04
C SER A 274 2.16 -18.94 -1.43
N SER A 275 2.42 -20.20 -1.08
CA SER A 275 1.42 -21.28 -1.19
C SER A 275 0.31 -21.18 -0.13
N ASP A 276 0.50 -20.38 0.93
CA ASP A 276 -0.49 -20.09 1.97
C ASP A 276 -0.58 -18.56 2.21
N PRO A 277 -1.13 -17.82 1.24
CA PRO A 277 -1.11 -16.36 1.27
C PRO A 277 -1.93 -15.78 2.43
N LEU A 278 -3.05 -16.38 2.79
CA LEU A 278 -3.90 -15.90 3.89
C LEU A 278 -3.17 -15.98 5.24
N ARG A 279 -2.42 -17.05 5.47
CA ARG A 279 -1.60 -17.21 6.67
C ARG A 279 -0.49 -16.15 6.72
N VAL A 280 0.19 -15.93 5.60
CA VAL A 280 1.23 -14.89 5.48
C VAL A 280 0.64 -13.51 5.77
N MET A 281 -0.48 -13.16 5.17
CA MET A 281 -1.16 -11.88 5.42
C MET A 281 -1.56 -11.70 6.88
N LYS A 282 -2.09 -12.75 7.55
CA LYS A 282 -2.43 -12.70 8.97
C LYS A 282 -1.21 -12.43 9.85
N TYR A 283 -0.07 -13.09 9.59
CA TYR A 283 1.17 -12.85 10.32
C TYR A 283 1.76 -11.47 10.00
N TYR A 284 1.72 -11.06 8.74
CA TYR A 284 2.15 -9.72 8.36
C TYR A 284 1.38 -8.64 9.12
N ARG A 285 0.05 -8.75 9.16
CA ARG A 285 -0.80 -7.83 9.91
C ARG A 285 -0.48 -7.84 11.42
N ALA A 286 -0.23 -8.99 12.01
CA ALA A 286 0.15 -9.07 13.42
C ALA A 286 1.47 -8.32 13.71
N LEU A 287 2.50 -8.53 12.88
CA LEU A 287 3.76 -7.78 12.97
C LEU A 287 3.55 -6.28 12.75
N PHE A 288 2.76 -5.90 11.75
CA PHE A 288 2.42 -4.51 11.45
C PHE A 288 1.80 -3.78 12.64
N LEU A 289 0.89 -4.43 13.35
CA LEU A 289 0.28 -3.87 14.57
C LEU A 289 1.26 -3.87 15.76
N ALA A 290 2.08 -4.92 15.89
CA ALA A 290 3.09 -5.01 16.96
C ALA A 290 4.13 -3.88 16.85
N TYR A 291 4.58 -3.55 15.63
CA TYR A 291 5.51 -2.44 15.43
C TYR A 291 4.91 -1.07 15.77
N GLN A 292 3.59 -0.94 15.72
CA GLN A 292 2.85 0.26 16.13
C GLN A 292 2.42 0.25 17.60
N ASN A 293 2.76 -0.79 18.40
CA ASN A 293 2.26 -1.01 19.77
C ASN A 293 0.72 -1.08 19.84
N ARG A 294 0.08 -1.73 18.85
CA ARG A 294 -1.39 -1.82 18.69
C ARG A 294 -1.90 -3.28 18.76
N LEU A 295 -1.11 -4.20 19.34
CA LEU A 295 -1.54 -5.57 19.65
C LEU A 295 -2.16 -5.64 21.03
#